data_a9620a6911d45dec35c44c355db00d49
#
_entry.id   a9620a6911d45dec35c44c355db00d49
#
_cell.length_a   1.000
_cell.length_b   1.000
_cell.length_c   1.000
_cell.angle_alpha   90.00
_cell.angle_beta   90.00
_cell.angle_gamma   90.00
#
_symmetry.space_group_name_H-M   'P 1'
#
loop_
_entity.id
_entity.type
_entity.pdbx_description
1 polymer ?
#
loop_
_entity_poly.entity_id
_entity_poly.type
_entity_poly.pdbx_seq_one_letter_code
_entity_poly.pdbx_strand_id
1 'polypeptide(L)'
;LICLWMLSGVNKLYAQEYSLVQNIPYRDSGSEYALERCKLDVYFPQDGKDCTTVVWFHGGGLSGGSKHIPNELKNSGLIVVAVNYRLLPKATLTDCIDDAAAAVAWTFKHVSSYGGDASKIVVAGHSAGGYLSNMIGLDKKWLKSYQIDADSIAALVPFSGHAISHFAYREAKGMKTTQPSIDEFAPLYYVRPDAPPLIIISGDREMEL
;
A
#
# COMPACT_ATOMS: atom_id res chain seq x y z
N LEU A 1 44.50 -47.60 -8.88
CA LEU A 1 43.57 -46.81 -9.69
C LEU A 1 42.46 -46.29 -8.76
N ILE A 2 42.53 -45.00 -8.37
CA ILE A 2 41.53 -44.33 -7.55
C ILE A 2 40.64 -43.54 -8.54
N CYS A 3 39.39 -43.99 -8.75
CA CYS A 3 38.39 -43.22 -9.50
C CYS A 3 37.83 -42.15 -8.60
N LEU A 4 38.21 -40.88 -8.85
CA LEU A 4 37.64 -39.70 -8.24
C LEU A 4 36.28 -39.41 -8.96
N TRP A 5 35.17 -39.71 -8.30
CA TRP A 5 33.85 -39.23 -8.71
C TRP A 5 33.71 -37.78 -8.28
N MET A 6 33.93 -36.85 -9.21
CA MET A 6 33.48 -35.48 -9.04
C MET A 6 31.98 -35.41 -9.28
N LEU A 7 31.21 -35.37 -8.21
CA LEU A 7 29.81 -34.92 -8.25
C LEU A 7 29.79 -33.45 -8.52
N SER A 8 29.73 -33.08 -9.78
CA SER A 8 29.39 -31.71 -10.19
C SER A 8 27.92 -31.49 -9.91
N GLY A 9 27.61 -31.09 -8.69
CA GLY A 9 26.30 -30.53 -8.35
C GLY A 9 26.16 -29.18 -9.05
N VAL A 10 25.62 -29.21 -10.28
CA VAL A 10 25.14 -27.99 -10.94
C VAL A 10 23.92 -27.55 -10.15
N ASN A 11 24.07 -26.67 -9.19
CA ASN A 11 22.96 -25.91 -8.64
C ASN A 11 22.39 -25.07 -9.80
N LYS A 12 21.38 -25.60 -10.47
CA LYS A 12 20.54 -24.81 -11.35
C LYS A 12 19.90 -23.75 -10.47
N LEU A 13 20.39 -22.53 -10.54
CA LEU A 13 19.68 -21.34 -10.06
C LEU A 13 18.41 -21.23 -10.92
N TYR A 14 17.32 -21.82 -10.43
CA TYR A 14 16.01 -21.52 -10.98
C TYR A 14 15.67 -20.11 -10.57
N ALA A 15 15.43 -19.24 -11.55
CA ALA A 15 14.83 -17.93 -11.26
C ALA A 15 13.50 -18.19 -10.54
N GLN A 16 13.28 -17.49 -9.42
CA GLN A 16 12.04 -17.62 -8.67
C GLN A 16 10.85 -17.26 -9.58
N GLU A 17 9.92 -18.19 -9.76
CA GLU A 17 8.73 -17.98 -10.56
C GLU A 17 7.69 -17.17 -9.76
N TYR A 18 7.01 -16.26 -10.44
CA TYR A 18 6.00 -15.39 -9.86
C TYR A 18 4.64 -15.62 -10.49
N SER A 19 3.61 -15.46 -9.69
CA SER A 19 2.21 -15.48 -10.11
C SER A 19 1.55 -14.14 -9.88
N LEU A 20 0.51 -13.86 -10.67
CA LEU A 20 -0.32 -12.66 -10.54
C LEU A 20 -1.79 -13.07 -10.51
N VAL A 21 -2.47 -12.79 -9.40
CA VAL A 21 -3.91 -12.89 -9.29
C VAL A 21 -4.49 -11.48 -9.34
N GLN A 22 -5.44 -11.26 -10.28
CA GLN A 22 -5.93 -9.91 -10.57
C GLN A 22 -7.39 -9.72 -10.17
N ASN A 23 -7.74 -8.47 -9.88
CA ASN A 23 -9.11 -8.01 -9.67
C ASN A 23 -9.83 -8.69 -8.50
N ILE A 24 -9.10 -9.01 -7.43
CA ILE A 24 -9.67 -9.56 -6.21
C ILE A 24 -10.46 -8.46 -5.51
N PRO A 25 -11.77 -8.63 -5.26
CA PRO A 25 -12.54 -7.66 -4.49
C PRO A 25 -12.10 -7.71 -3.02
N TYR A 26 -11.82 -6.55 -2.43
CA TYR A 26 -11.56 -6.43 -1.00
C TYR A 26 -12.76 -5.82 -0.23
N ARG A 27 -13.84 -5.50 -0.97
CA ARG A 27 -15.17 -5.18 -0.44
C ARG A 27 -16.19 -6.07 -1.09
N ASP A 28 -17.13 -6.58 -0.31
CA ASP A 28 -18.27 -7.42 -0.71
C ASP A 28 -19.60 -6.67 -0.67
N SER A 29 -19.58 -5.43 -0.16
CA SER A 29 -20.73 -4.56 0.01
C SER A 29 -20.37 -3.09 -0.19
N GLY A 30 -21.38 -2.27 -0.46
CA GLY A 30 -21.22 -0.82 -0.66
C GLY A 30 -21.93 -0.32 -1.91
N SER A 31 -21.58 0.89 -2.36
CA SER A 31 -22.10 1.45 -3.60
C SER A 31 -21.63 0.66 -4.83
N GLU A 32 -22.34 0.75 -5.95
CA GLU A 32 -21.92 0.16 -7.23
C GLU A 32 -20.49 0.55 -7.59
N TYR A 33 -20.14 1.83 -7.42
CA TYR A 33 -18.77 2.33 -7.65
C TYR A 33 -17.75 1.69 -6.72
N ALA A 34 -18.09 1.42 -5.45
CA ALA A 34 -17.20 0.69 -4.55
C ALA A 34 -16.97 -0.74 -5.02
N LEU A 35 -18.01 -1.46 -5.40
CA LEU A 35 -17.92 -2.85 -5.90
C LEU A 35 -17.16 -2.93 -7.24
N GLU A 36 -17.29 -1.92 -8.08
CA GLU A 36 -16.53 -1.81 -9.33
C GLU A 36 -15.04 -1.56 -9.06
N ARG A 37 -14.75 -0.56 -8.22
CA ARG A 37 -13.41 0.02 -8.10
C ARG A 37 -12.55 -0.65 -7.02
N CYS A 38 -13.12 -1.10 -5.90
CA CYS A 38 -12.38 -1.64 -4.76
C CYS A 38 -11.85 -3.05 -5.03
N LYS A 39 -10.88 -3.15 -5.89
CA LYS A 39 -10.19 -4.38 -6.29
C LYS A 39 -8.69 -4.22 -6.16
N LEU A 40 -8.02 -5.31 -5.86
CA LEU A 40 -6.57 -5.38 -5.76
C LEU A 40 -6.02 -6.51 -6.63
N ASP A 41 -4.71 -6.43 -6.92
CA ASP A 41 -3.94 -7.49 -7.55
C ASP A 41 -2.88 -7.98 -6.57
N VAL A 42 -2.63 -9.28 -6.55
CA VAL A 42 -1.57 -9.89 -5.74
C VAL A 42 -0.53 -10.50 -6.67
N TYR A 43 0.69 -9.99 -6.61
CA TYR A 43 1.87 -10.50 -7.29
C TYR A 43 2.79 -11.15 -6.26
N PHE A 44 3.11 -12.42 -6.42
CA PHE A 44 3.79 -13.19 -5.38
C PHE A 44 4.67 -14.30 -5.96
N PRO A 45 5.78 -14.67 -5.26
CA PRO A 45 6.60 -15.81 -5.63
C PRO A 45 5.85 -17.13 -5.36
N GLN A 46 5.80 -18.05 -6.34
CA GLN A 46 5.02 -19.29 -6.25
C GLN A 46 5.44 -20.18 -5.06
N ASP A 47 6.74 -20.25 -4.78
CA ASP A 47 7.30 -21.03 -3.68
C ASP A 47 7.66 -20.15 -2.46
N GLY A 48 7.07 -18.94 -2.38
CA GLY A 48 7.32 -17.98 -1.31
C GLY A 48 6.88 -18.52 0.06
N LYS A 49 7.71 -18.31 1.09
CA LYS A 49 7.39 -18.60 2.48
C LYS A 49 7.85 -17.43 3.34
N ASP A 50 6.98 -17.04 4.27
CA ASP A 50 7.24 -15.94 5.21
C ASP A 50 7.69 -14.65 4.53
N CYS A 51 7.19 -14.41 3.31
CA CYS A 51 7.55 -13.27 2.49
C CYS A 51 7.07 -11.96 3.12
N THR A 52 7.88 -10.91 2.99
CA THR A 52 7.44 -9.53 3.23
C THR A 52 6.44 -9.13 2.16
N THR A 53 5.36 -8.46 2.58
CA THR A 53 4.30 -7.99 1.70
C THR A 53 4.29 -6.47 1.64
N VAL A 54 4.29 -5.91 0.43
CA VAL A 54 4.11 -4.49 0.18
C VAL A 54 2.69 -4.23 -0.31
N VAL A 55 1.89 -3.52 0.47
CA VAL A 55 0.62 -2.95 0.02
C VAL A 55 0.92 -1.64 -0.68
N TRP A 56 0.69 -1.59 -1.99
CA TRP A 56 1.04 -0.46 -2.83
C TRP A 56 -0.18 0.33 -3.28
N PHE A 57 -0.20 1.62 -2.93
CA PHE A 57 -1.20 2.59 -3.38
C PHE A 57 -0.65 3.46 -4.50
N HIS A 58 -1.36 3.54 -5.63
CA HIS A 58 -0.99 4.38 -6.75
C HIS A 58 -1.20 5.88 -6.46
N GLY A 59 -0.49 6.74 -7.19
CA GLY A 59 -0.71 8.18 -7.20
C GLY A 59 -1.87 8.59 -8.09
N GLY A 60 -1.98 9.90 -8.33
CA GLY A 60 -2.98 10.49 -9.22
C GLY A 60 -3.92 11.47 -8.52
N GLY A 61 -3.46 12.14 -7.45
CA GLY A 61 -4.17 13.26 -6.80
C GLY A 61 -5.51 12.87 -6.18
N LEU A 62 -5.73 11.60 -5.87
CA LEU A 62 -7.02 11.04 -5.42
C LEU A 62 -8.15 11.15 -6.46
N SER A 63 -7.88 11.64 -7.65
CA SER A 63 -8.87 11.86 -8.72
C SER A 63 -8.60 11.04 -9.98
N GLY A 64 -7.45 10.36 -10.05
CA GLY A 64 -7.04 9.53 -11.18
C GLY A 64 -6.11 8.39 -10.75
N GLY A 65 -5.62 7.64 -11.73
CA GLY A 65 -4.70 6.52 -11.53
C GLY A 65 -5.39 5.17 -11.42
N SER A 66 -4.58 4.13 -11.41
CA SER A 66 -5.03 2.73 -11.30
C SER A 66 -3.93 1.88 -10.67
N LYS A 67 -4.34 0.78 -10.05
CA LYS A 67 -3.44 -0.23 -9.49
C LYS A 67 -2.45 -0.74 -10.53
N HIS A 68 -1.22 -0.91 -10.13
CA HIS A 68 -0.16 -1.52 -10.92
C HIS A 68 0.91 -2.08 -9.99
N ILE A 69 1.61 -3.09 -10.44
CA ILE A 69 2.80 -3.59 -9.74
C ILE A 69 3.99 -2.74 -10.19
N PRO A 70 4.65 -1.97 -9.29
CA PRO A 70 5.87 -1.24 -9.65
C PRO A 70 6.94 -2.18 -10.20
N ASN A 71 7.61 -1.79 -11.27
CA ASN A 71 8.63 -2.63 -11.90
C ASN A 71 9.79 -2.95 -10.95
N GLU A 72 10.12 -2.00 -10.09
CA GLU A 72 11.19 -2.08 -9.09
C GLU A 72 10.89 -3.10 -7.98
N LEU A 73 9.62 -3.44 -7.78
CA LEU A 73 9.19 -4.45 -6.80
C LEU A 73 9.00 -5.84 -7.42
N LYS A 74 9.09 -5.96 -8.75
CA LYS A 74 8.97 -7.27 -9.41
C LYS A 74 10.21 -8.13 -9.19
N ASN A 75 9.99 -9.42 -9.02
CA ASN A 75 11.05 -10.44 -8.88
C ASN A 75 12.05 -10.16 -7.74
N SER A 76 11.58 -9.52 -6.65
CA SER A 76 12.39 -9.04 -5.53
C SER A 76 12.28 -9.89 -4.26
N GLY A 77 11.63 -11.06 -4.32
CA GLY A 77 11.32 -11.89 -3.14
C GLY A 77 10.11 -11.39 -2.35
N LEU A 78 9.49 -10.30 -2.77
CA LEU A 78 8.34 -9.68 -2.08
C LEU A 78 7.02 -10.17 -2.68
N ILE A 79 5.98 -10.11 -1.84
CA ILE A 79 4.59 -10.07 -2.30
C ILE A 79 4.21 -8.61 -2.48
N VAL A 80 3.54 -8.28 -3.59
CA VAL A 80 3.03 -6.94 -3.84
C VAL A 80 1.52 -7.00 -4.01
N VAL A 81 0.81 -6.28 -3.16
CA VAL A 81 -0.64 -6.08 -3.22
C VAL A 81 -0.91 -4.70 -3.78
N ALA A 82 -1.20 -4.62 -5.08
CA ALA A 82 -1.49 -3.35 -5.75
C ALA A 82 -2.98 -3.03 -5.66
N VAL A 83 -3.33 -1.84 -5.16
CA VAL A 83 -4.68 -1.49 -4.74
C VAL A 83 -5.28 -0.40 -5.61
N ASN A 84 -6.50 -0.63 -6.11
CA ASN A 84 -7.41 0.43 -6.55
C ASN A 84 -8.26 0.88 -5.36
N TYR A 85 -8.46 2.17 -5.22
CA TYR A 85 -9.37 2.80 -4.26
C TYR A 85 -10.31 3.75 -5.00
N ARG A 86 -11.48 4.07 -4.45
CA ARG A 86 -12.41 5.04 -5.05
C ARG A 86 -11.76 6.39 -5.21
N LEU A 87 -12.20 7.16 -6.19
CA LEU A 87 -11.59 8.43 -6.59
C LEU A 87 -12.60 9.57 -6.50
N LEU A 88 -12.09 10.76 -6.20
CA LEU A 88 -12.82 12.01 -6.30
C LEU A 88 -13.17 12.30 -7.78
N PRO A 89 -14.24 13.06 -8.08
CA PRO A 89 -15.28 13.50 -7.16
C PRO A 89 -16.39 12.47 -6.94
N LYS A 90 -16.29 11.25 -7.51
CA LYS A 90 -17.31 10.20 -7.38
C LYS A 90 -17.38 9.59 -5.97
N ALA A 91 -16.36 9.81 -5.18
CA ALA A 91 -16.27 9.41 -3.78
C ALA A 91 -15.80 10.61 -2.92
N THR A 92 -15.90 10.49 -1.61
CA THR A 92 -15.34 11.46 -0.67
C THR A 92 -13.90 11.11 -0.30
N LEU A 93 -13.16 12.05 0.31
CA LEU A 93 -11.84 11.75 0.86
C LEU A 93 -11.90 10.63 1.92
N THR A 94 -12.93 10.66 2.77
CA THR A 94 -13.20 9.62 3.76
C THR A 94 -13.33 8.25 3.10
N ASP A 95 -14.06 8.17 1.97
CA ASP A 95 -14.18 6.92 1.20
C ASP A 95 -12.84 6.42 0.67
N CYS A 96 -11.98 7.32 0.16
CA CYS A 96 -10.66 6.95 -0.34
C CYS A 96 -9.78 6.35 0.76
N ILE A 97 -9.78 6.98 1.95
CA ILE A 97 -8.98 6.50 3.09
C ILE A 97 -9.56 5.19 3.65
N ASP A 98 -10.90 5.08 3.74
CA ASP A 98 -11.54 3.86 4.22
C ASP A 98 -11.31 2.67 3.27
N ASP A 99 -11.28 2.92 1.96
CA ASP A 99 -10.91 1.90 0.96
C ASP A 99 -9.47 1.44 1.15
N ALA A 100 -8.54 2.37 1.41
CA ALA A 100 -7.16 2.02 1.71
C ALA A 100 -7.06 1.16 2.98
N ALA A 101 -7.80 1.52 4.04
CA ALA A 101 -7.86 0.73 5.27
C ALA A 101 -8.43 -0.67 5.04
N ALA A 102 -9.51 -0.77 4.25
CA ALA A 102 -10.12 -2.06 3.90
C ALA A 102 -9.14 -2.96 3.15
N ALA A 103 -8.37 -2.41 2.19
CA ALA A 103 -7.39 -3.17 1.44
C ALA A 103 -6.21 -3.65 2.31
N VAL A 104 -5.73 -2.81 3.23
CA VAL A 104 -4.72 -3.22 4.22
C VAL A 104 -5.25 -4.31 5.13
N ALA A 105 -6.48 -4.16 5.65
CA ALA A 105 -7.11 -5.16 6.48
C ALA A 105 -7.35 -6.48 5.73
N TRP A 106 -7.74 -6.42 4.46
CA TRP A 106 -7.81 -7.60 3.59
C TRP A 106 -6.45 -8.29 3.51
N THR A 107 -5.37 -7.54 3.33
CA THR A 107 -4.02 -8.10 3.25
C THR A 107 -3.63 -8.82 4.53
N PHE A 108 -3.85 -8.24 5.70
CA PHE A 108 -3.61 -8.91 6.99
C PHE A 108 -4.32 -10.26 7.11
N LYS A 109 -5.54 -10.36 6.58
CA LYS A 109 -6.38 -11.56 6.67
C LYS A 109 -6.03 -12.65 5.66
N HIS A 110 -5.44 -12.30 4.52
CA HIS A 110 -5.33 -13.22 3.38
C HIS A 110 -3.90 -13.48 2.90
N VAL A 111 -2.91 -12.66 3.29
CA VAL A 111 -1.55 -12.74 2.74
C VAL A 111 -0.87 -14.08 2.98
N SER A 112 -1.21 -14.79 4.06
CA SER A 112 -0.67 -16.12 4.35
C SER A 112 -1.00 -17.18 3.28
N SER A 113 -2.14 -17.05 2.58
CA SER A 113 -2.50 -17.93 1.46
C SER A 113 -1.67 -17.70 0.20
N TYR A 114 -0.87 -16.63 0.16
CA TYR A 114 0.09 -16.30 -0.89
C TYR A 114 1.55 -16.49 -0.47
N GLY A 115 1.78 -17.10 0.70
CA GLY A 115 3.13 -17.33 1.25
C GLY A 115 3.70 -16.12 2.01
N GLY A 116 2.86 -15.15 2.37
CA GLY A 116 3.27 -13.98 3.15
C GLY A 116 3.15 -14.16 4.65
N ASP A 117 3.90 -13.34 5.38
CA ASP A 117 3.85 -13.23 6.83
C ASP A 117 3.10 -11.95 7.21
N ALA A 118 1.99 -12.07 7.93
CA ALA A 118 1.17 -10.94 8.37
C ALA A 118 1.92 -10.00 9.33
N SER A 119 3.00 -10.43 9.96
CA SER A 119 3.86 -9.57 10.77
C SER A 119 4.85 -8.73 9.95
N LYS A 120 4.92 -8.96 8.63
CA LYS A 120 5.86 -8.30 7.69
C LYS A 120 5.12 -7.52 6.60
N ILE A 121 4.02 -6.86 6.95
CA ILE A 121 3.27 -6.03 6.00
C ILE A 121 3.81 -4.61 6.03
N VAL A 122 4.30 -4.15 4.89
CA VAL A 122 4.73 -2.76 4.64
C VAL A 122 3.63 -2.06 3.86
N VAL A 123 3.25 -0.86 4.28
CA VAL A 123 2.29 -0.03 3.56
C VAL A 123 3.04 1.09 2.86
N ALA A 124 2.90 1.16 1.54
CA ALA A 124 3.66 2.06 0.68
C ALA A 124 2.76 2.67 -0.41
N GLY A 125 3.21 3.76 -1.00
CA GLY A 125 2.52 4.37 -2.13
C GLY A 125 3.20 5.63 -2.60
N HIS A 126 2.83 6.10 -3.78
CA HIS A 126 3.39 7.30 -4.39
C HIS A 126 2.38 8.45 -4.39
N SER A 127 2.82 9.67 -4.06
CA SER A 127 2.00 10.89 -4.09
C SER A 127 0.71 10.71 -3.25
N ALA A 128 -0.47 10.76 -3.86
CA ALA A 128 -1.74 10.47 -3.19
C ALA A 128 -1.75 9.10 -2.49
N GLY A 129 -1.08 8.09 -3.05
CA GLY A 129 -0.90 6.78 -2.40
C GLY A 129 0.00 6.86 -1.17
N GLY A 130 1.03 7.71 -1.20
CA GLY A 130 1.87 8.00 -0.03
C GLY A 130 1.09 8.71 1.07
N TYR A 131 0.22 9.65 0.71
CA TYR A 131 -0.73 10.26 1.65
C TYR A 131 -1.65 9.22 2.31
N LEU A 132 -2.24 8.31 1.52
CA LEU A 132 -3.07 7.23 2.06
C LEU A 132 -2.28 6.32 3.01
N SER A 133 -1.04 5.96 2.65
CA SER A 133 -0.15 5.16 3.51
C SER A 133 0.09 5.83 4.86
N ASN A 134 0.35 7.15 4.86
CA ASN A 134 0.51 7.94 6.08
C ASN A 134 -0.77 7.95 6.93
N MET A 135 -1.93 8.21 6.32
CA MET A 135 -3.20 8.25 7.03
C MET A 135 -3.53 6.92 7.70
N ILE A 136 -3.32 5.80 6.99
CA ILE A 136 -3.62 4.46 7.52
C ILE A 136 -2.71 4.07 8.67
N GLY A 137 -1.43 4.42 8.58
CA GLY A 137 -0.45 4.04 9.61
C GLY A 137 -0.45 4.95 10.84
N LEU A 138 -0.78 6.24 10.69
CA LEU A 138 -0.71 7.22 11.77
C LEU A 138 -2.04 7.37 12.52
N ASP A 139 -3.18 7.42 11.82
CA ASP A 139 -4.50 7.51 12.44
C ASP A 139 -5.10 6.12 12.66
N LYS A 140 -4.95 5.60 13.87
CA LYS A 140 -5.41 4.25 14.26
C LYS A 140 -6.90 3.98 14.00
N LYS A 141 -7.75 5.03 13.93
CA LYS A 141 -9.20 4.83 13.78
C LYS A 141 -9.57 4.07 12.51
N TRP A 142 -8.81 4.24 11.43
CA TRP A 142 -9.11 3.65 10.13
C TRP A 142 -9.01 2.11 10.16
N LEU A 143 -7.88 1.58 10.62
CA LEU A 143 -7.71 0.12 10.73
C LEU A 143 -8.49 -0.49 11.90
N LYS A 144 -8.73 0.29 12.97
CA LYS A 144 -9.54 -0.17 14.11
C LYS A 144 -10.96 -0.57 13.69
N SER A 145 -11.57 0.11 12.70
CA SER A 145 -12.88 -0.26 12.16
C SER A 145 -12.89 -1.65 11.50
N TYR A 146 -11.73 -2.15 11.10
CA TYR A 146 -11.52 -3.48 10.55
C TYR A 146 -10.92 -4.48 11.57
N GLN A 147 -10.84 -4.09 12.84
CA GLN A 147 -10.28 -4.90 13.95
C GLN A 147 -8.78 -5.18 13.76
N ILE A 148 -8.06 -4.29 13.11
CA ILE A 148 -6.60 -4.34 12.94
C ILE A 148 -5.99 -3.20 13.77
N ASP A 149 -4.93 -3.49 14.50
CA ASP A 149 -4.11 -2.46 15.13
C ASP A 149 -3.11 -1.91 14.10
N ALA A 150 -3.11 -0.60 13.89
CA ALA A 150 -2.19 0.04 12.96
C ALA A 150 -0.71 -0.18 13.33
N ASP A 151 -0.41 -0.41 14.62
CA ASP A 151 0.94 -0.70 15.09
C ASP A 151 1.45 -2.09 14.66
N SER A 152 0.56 -2.95 14.14
CA SER A 152 0.94 -4.22 13.52
C SER A 152 1.53 -4.06 12.11
N ILE A 153 1.48 -2.86 11.52
CA ILE A 153 2.16 -2.55 10.26
C ILE A 153 3.68 -2.57 10.51
N ALA A 154 4.42 -3.36 9.73
CA ALA A 154 5.87 -3.50 9.89
C ALA A 154 6.64 -2.22 9.55
N ALA A 155 6.20 -1.48 8.54
CA ALA A 155 6.74 -0.18 8.17
C ALA A 155 5.80 0.60 7.24
N LEU A 156 5.98 1.93 7.22
CA LEU A 156 5.35 2.85 6.28
C LEU A 156 6.42 3.41 5.34
N VAL A 157 6.16 3.37 4.03
CA VAL A 157 7.10 3.89 3.02
C VAL A 157 6.36 4.79 2.02
N PRO A 158 6.00 6.02 2.42
CA PRO A 158 5.41 7.00 1.51
C PRO A 158 6.48 7.60 0.59
N PHE A 159 6.23 7.53 -0.72
CA PHE A 159 7.03 8.23 -1.74
C PHE A 159 6.30 9.52 -2.12
N SER A 160 6.91 10.67 -1.89
CA SER A 160 6.33 12.00 -2.17
C SER A 160 4.91 12.15 -1.59
N GLY A 161 4.67 11.57 -0.43
CA GLY A 161 3.37 11.58 0.24
C GLY A 161 3.17 12.86 1.07
N HIS A 162 2.00 13.47 0.96
CA HIS A 162 1.68 14.65 1.75
C HIS A 162 1.59 14.33 3.25
N ALA A 163 2.17 15.20 4.07
CA ALA A 163 2.02 15.17 5.53
C ALA A 163 0.87 16.05 6.04
N ILE A 164 0.47 17.05 5.24
CA ILE A 164 -0.68 17.94 5.50
C ILE A 164 -1.94 17.40 4.82
N SER A 165 -3.09 18.06 5.06
CA SER A 165 -4.36 17.71 4.38
C SER A 165 -4.18 17.78 2.87
N HIS A 166 -4.63 16.73 2.16
CA HIS A 166 -4.39 16.57 0.72
C HIS A 166 -4.97 17.77 -0.08
N PHE A 167 -4.25 18.24 -1.11
CA PHE A 167 -4.66 19.41 -1.88
C PHE A 167 -6.06 19.30 -2.47
N ALA A 168 -6.45 18.11 -2.98
CA ALA A 168 -7.80 17.90 -3.52
C ALA A 168 -8.91 18.12 -2.47
N TYR A 169 -8.63 17.81 -1.20
CA TYR A 169 -9.55 18.09 -0.09
C TYR A 169 -9.61 19.59 0.20
N ARG A 170 -8.46 20.27 0.24
CA ARG A 170 -8.39 21.71 0.47
C ARG A 170 -9.14 22.47 -0.64
N GLU A 171 -8.96 22.06 -1.89
CA GLU A 171 -9.68 22.63 -3.04
C GLU A 171 -11.18 22.43 -2.92
N ALA A 172 -11.64 21.23 -2.56
CA ALA A 172 -13.06 20.95 -2.33
C ALA A 172 -13.67 21.77 -1.19
N LYS A 173 -12.84 22.26 -0.25
CA LYS A 173 -13.23 23.19 0.82
C LYS A 173 -13.13 24.68 0.40
N GLY A 174 -12.80 24.97 -0.84
CA GLY A 174 -12.61 26.33 -1.33
C GLY A 174 -11.33 27.02 -0.84
N MET A 175 -10.39 26.25 -0.29
CA MET A 175 -9.07 26.73 0.11
C MET A 175 -8.14 26.80 -1.10
N LYS A 176 -7.13 27.69 -1.06
CA LYS A 176 -6.06 27.65 -2.06
C LYS A 176 -5.27 26.34 -1.91
N THR A 177 -4.92 25.71 -3.02
CA THR A 177 -4.13 24.47 -3.04
C THR A 177 -2.76 24.63 -2.37
N THR A 178 -2.19 25.83 -2.44
CA THR A 178 -0.93 26.22 -1.80
C THR A 178 -1.06 26.59 -0.31
N GLN A 179 -2.27 26.67 0.23
CA GLN A 179 -2.48 27.01 1.65
C GLN A 179 -2.34 25.72 2.49
N PRO A 180 -1.33 25.58 3.35
CA PRO A 180 -1.20 24.42 4.21
C PRO A 180 -2.38 24.34 5.19
N SER A 181 -2.86 23.12 5.45
CA SER A 181 -3.87 22.83 6.46
C SER A 181 -3.48 21.58 7.21
N ILE A 182 -3.58 21.65 8.55
CA ILE A 182 -3.38 20.51 9.43
C ILE A 182 -4.67 20.34 10.22
N ASP A 183 -5.49 19.41 9.78
CA ASP A 183 -6.77 19.02 10.37
C ASP A 183 -6.87 17.50 10.46
N GLU A 184 -8.07 16.97 10.71
CA GLU A 184 -8.35 15.54 10.81
C GLU A 184 -8.03 14.71 9.56
N PHE A 185 -7.70 15.35 8.44
CA PHE A 185 -7.25 14.71 7.19
C PHE A 185 -5.77 14.97 6.90
N ALA A 186 -5.03 15.49 7.87
CA ALA A 186 -3.59 15.67 7.79
C ALA A 186 -2.87 14.53 8.52
N PRO A 187 -2.02 13.73 7.88
CA PRO A 187 -1.21 12.73 8.57
C PRO A 187 -0.41 13.30 9.75
N LEU A 188 0.10 14.53 9.60
CA LEU A 188 0.87 15.24 10.65
C LEU A 188 0.08 15.44 11.94
N TYR A 189 -1.25 15.51 11.89
CA TYR A 189 -2.12 15.63 13.05
C TYR A 189 -2.05 14.40 13.98
N TYR A 190 -1.67 13.23 13.44
CA TYR A 190 -1.66 11.94 14.13
C TYR A 190 -0.27 11.39 14.40
N VAL A 191 0.77 12.22 14.26
CA VAL A 191 2.15 11.80 14.59
C VAL A 191 2.22 11.43 16.08
N ARG A 192 2.76 10.24 16.35
CA ARG A 192 2.84 9.66 17.70
C ARG A 192 4.12 8.85 17.84
N PRO A 193 4.68 8.74 19.06
CA PRO A 193 5.97 8.07 19.28
C PRO A 193 5.93 6.55 19.09
N ASP A 194 4.75 5.94 19.19
CA ASP A 194 4.48 4.50 19.03
C ASP A 194 4.00 4.12 17.62
N ALA A 195 4.13 5.04 16.64
CA ALA A 195 3.77 4.76 15.25
C ALA A 195 4.69 3.69 14.64
N PRO A 196 4.22 2.95 13.62
CA PRO A 196 5.07 2.06 12.85
C PRO A 196 6.33 2.76 12.32
N PRO A 197 7.46 2.06 12.16
CA PRO A 197 8.64 2.61 11.52
C PRO A 197 8.28 3.30 10.19
N LEU A 198 8.80 4.52 9.97
CA LEU A 198 8.44 5.36 8.85
C LEU A 198 9.70 5.77 8.08
N ILE A 199 9.74 5.49 6.78
CA ILE A 199 10.77 5.94 5.84
C ILE A 199 10.12 6.86 4.82
N ILE A 200 10.36 8.17 4.93
CA ILE A 200 9.85 9.16 3.98
C ILE A 200 10.87 9.30 2.84
N ILE A 201 10.38 9.14 1.61
CA ILE A 201 11.18 9.34 0.39
C ILE A 201 10.54 10.49 -0.38
N SER A 202 11.32 11.55 -0.60
CA SER A 202 10.93 12.76 -1.34
C SER A 202 11.93 13.07 -2.42
N GLY A 203 11.45 13.64 -3.53
CA GLY A 203 12.30 14.23 -4.57
C GLY A 203 12.76 15.64 -4.19
N ASP A 204 13.65 16.20 -5.00
CA ASP A 204 14.13 17.58 -4.87
C ASP A 204 13.21 18.62 -5.52
N ARG A 205 12.17 18.18 -6.21
CA ARG A 205 11.20 19.00 -6.96
C ARG A 205 9.78 18.57 -6.68
N GLU A 206 9.40 18.55 -5.43
CA GLU A 206 8.03 18.23 -5.03
C GLU A 206 7.08 19.36 -5.40
N MET A 207 5.83 19.00 -5.74
CA MET A 207 4.80 19.99 -6.05
C MET A 207 4.31 20.72 -4.80
N GLU A 208 4.45 20.10 -3.63
CA GLU A 208 4.11 20.68 -2.32
C GLU A 208 5.17 20.28 -1.30
N LEU A 209 5.57 21.23 -0.48
CA LEU A 209 6.46 21.00 0.67
C LEU A 209 5.65 20.63 1.90
#